data_b2696b079c50db1c5d57b553ec981e57
#
_entry.id   b2696b079c50db1c5d57b553ec981e57
#
_cell.length_a   1.000
_cell.length_b   1.000
_cell.length_c   1.000
_cell.angle_alpha   90.00
_cell.angle_beta   90.00
_cell.angle_gamma   90.00
#
_symmetry.space_group_name_H-M   'P 1'
#
loop_
_entity.id
_entity.type
_entity.pdbx_description
1 polymer ?
#
loop_
_entity_poly.entity_id
_entity_poly.type
_entity_poly.pdbx_seq_one_letter_code
_entity_poly.pdbx_strand_id
1 'polypeptide(L)'
;MDISKAKFDVALLLDGKKYRSKVFSNTGAGFRALLEWIASNVPGGQANVHVCMEATGVYHESLALFLHEQDIDVSVVNPMLVKRFVESEGARSKTDSADAKALARYADRTQPELWQAPSPAVRKLQALVGRLETLKGMRQAEDNRLEVAHEAVRSSLLEIISQLDASIEEVRAQIRQTINDDLDLKSRRGLLETIPGLGDKTIPQLLAYIGRPERFKSVKALIAHAGLAPMIQQSGSSLNKKRGTHPMGHEALRHALYFPAMVAGKYNPMIARFWQRLKEQNKPGKVIVVACMHKLLAIAYGVLKSGKPFDPARSLATPT
;
A
#
# COMPACT_ATOMS: atom_id res chain seq x y z
N MET A 1 12.91 -13.54 -6.74
CA MET A 1 13.65 -13.64 -5.45
C MET A 1 12.67 -13.78 -4.33
N ASP A 2 12.85 -14.75 -3.46
CA ASP A 2 12.09 -14.91 -2.22
C ASP A 2 12.93 -14.36 -1.05
N ILE A 3 12.36 -13.44 -0.25
CA ILE A 3 13.14 -12.61 0.68
C ILE A 3 12.63 -12.78 2.10
N SER A 4 13.54 -13.10 3.02
CA SER A 4 13.32 -13.18 4.45
C SER A 4 14.19 -12.19 5.23
N LYS A 5 14.02 -12.14 6.54
CA LYS A 5 14.78 -11.23 7.41
C LYS A 5 16.30 -11.40 7.28
N ALA A 6 16.80 -12.65 7.25
CA ALA A 6 18.23 -12.93 7.30
C ALA A 6 18.85 -13.23 5.95
N LYS A 7 18.09 -13.75 5.01
CA LYS A 7 18.56 -14.23 3.70
C LYS A 7 17.53 -13.99 2.61
N PHE A 8 17.98 -14.11 1.37
CA PHE A 8 17.08 -14.21 0.22
C PHE A 8 17.54 -15.29 -0.75
N ASP A 9 16.58 -16.01 -1.28
CA ASP A 9 16.75 -17.10 -2.24
C ASP A 9 16.55 -16.55 -3.65
N VAL A 10 17.54 -16.76 -4.51
CA VAL A 10 17.55 -16.26 -5.90
C VAL A 10 17.42 -17.43 -6.86
N ALA A 11 16.52 -17.30 -7.83
CA ALA A 11 16.50 -18.15 -9.01
C ALA A 11 16.65 -17.27 -10.26
N LEU A 12 17.72 -17.47 -10.99
CA LEU A 12 17.99 -16.85 -12.28
C LEU A 12 17.46 -17.78 -13.37
N LEU A 13 16.51 -17.30 -14.16
CA LEU A 13 15.99 -18.02 -15.33
C LEU A 13 16.74 -17.59 -16.58
N LEU A 14 17.38 -18.55 -17.24
CA LEU A 14 18.13 -18.36 -18.48
C LEU A 14 17.38 -19.00 -19.64
N ASP A 15 17.23 -18.26 -20.75
CA ASP A 15 16.60 -18.74 -22.00
C ASP A 15 15.21 -19.41 -21.78
N GLY A 16 14.46 -18.94 -20.78
CA GLY A 16 13.13 -19.45 -20.44
C GLY A 16 13.06 -20.89 -19.89
N LYS A 17 14.19 -21.57 -19.71
CA LYS A 17 14.24 -23.00 -19.36
C LYS A 17 15.22 -23.39 -18.26
N LYS A 18 16.41 -22.81 -18.25
CA LYS A 18 17.48 -23.21 -17.32
C LYS A 18 17.48 -22.33 -16.07
N TYR A 19 17.64 -22.93 -14.91
CA TYR A 19 17.73 -22.21 -13.63
C TYR A 19 19.13 -22.32 -13.05
N ARG A 20 19.62 -21.19 -12.54
CA ARG A 20 20.70 -21.16 -11.55
C ARG A 20 20.13 -20.58 -10.27
N SER A 21 20.42 -21.20 -9.14
CA SER A 21 19.92 -20.76 -7.83
C SER A 21 21.05 -20.55 -6.85
N LYS A 22 20.94 -19.53 -6.02
CA LYS A 22 21.89 -19.23 -4.95
C LYS A 22 21.17 -18.49 -3.81
N VAL A 23 21.67 -18.65 -2.61
CA VAL A 23 21.18 -17.97 -1.41
C VAL A 23 22.19 -16.91 -0.99
N PHE A 24 21.70 -15.75 -0.59
CA PHE A 24 22.53 -14.63 -0.12
C PHE A 24 22.01 -14.12 1.22
N SER A 25 22.88 -13.50 2.01
CA SER A 25 22.47 -12.79 3.23
C SER A 25 21.72 -11.49 2.87
N ASN A 26 20.65 -11.18 3.61
CA ASN A 26 19.90 -9.92 3.42
C ASN A 26 20.62 -8.74 4.09
N THR A 27 21.82 -8.43 3.57
CA THR A 27 22.75 -7.40 4.04
C THR A 27 23.43 -6.74 2.87
N GLY A 28 24.03 -5.55 3.05
CA GLY A 28 24.78 -4.87 1.99
C GLY A 28 25.92 -5.71 1.38
N ALA A 29 26.55 -6.60 2.16
CA ALA A 29 27.53 -7.54 1.63
C ALA A 29 26.88 -8.59 0.72
N GLY A 30 25.73 -9.14 1.11
CA GLY A 30 24.99 -10.08 0.28
C GLY A 30 24.44 -9.45 -1.01
N PHE A 31 24.08 -8.17 -0.97
CA PHE A 31 23.63 -7.43 -2.15
C PHE A 31 24.78 -7.28 -3.20
N ARG A 32 25.98 -6.93 -2.73
CA ARG A 32 27.17 -6.87 -3.61
C ARG A 32 27.53 -8.25 -4.19
N ALA A 33 27.51 -9.30 -3.35
CA ALA A 33 27.74 -10.66 -3.81
C ALA A 33 26.70 -11.15 -4.83
N LEU A 34 25.46 -10.66 -4.74
CA LEU A 34 24.42 -10.89 -5.76
C LEU A 34 24.82 -10.27 -7.10
N LEU A 35 25.29 -9.01 -7.13
CA LEU A 35 25.71 -8.34 -8.37
C LEU A 35 26.87 -9.08 -9.05
N GLU A 36 27.88 -9.49 -8.28
CA GLU A 36 29.01 -10.28 -8.76
C GLU A 36 28.54 -11.63 -9.34
N TRP A 37 27.60 -12.27 -8.67
CA TRP A 37 27.04 -13.52 -9.14
C TRP A 37 26.22 -13.34 -10.42
N ILE A 38 25.42 -12.27 -10.55
CA ILE A 38 24.70 -11.92 -11.77
C ILE A 38 25.70 -11.70 -12.92
N ALA A 39 26.73 -10.86 -12.72
CA ALA A 39 27.74 -10.57 -13.71
C ALA A 39 28.46 -11.83 -14.23
N SER A 40 28.69 -12.82 -13.33
CA SER A 40 29.34 -14.08 -13.68
C SER A 40 28.42 -15.08 -14.41
N ASN A 41 27.10 -14.87 -14.39
CA ASN A 41 26.13 -15.85 -14.88
C ASN A 41 25.27 -15.35 -16.03
N VAL A 42 25.26 -14.05 -16.31
CA VAL A 42 24.44 -13.43 -17.36
C VAL A 42 25.34 -12.82 -18.44
N PRO A 43 25.24 -13.27 -19.69
CA PRO A 43 25.93 -12.63 -20.81
C PRO A 43 25.47 -11.18 -20.95
N GLY A 44 26.41 -10.24 -21.01
CA GLY A 44 26.09 -8.80 -21.02
C GLY A 44 25.85 -8.17 -19.66
N GLY A 45 25.96 -8.96 -18.58
CA GLY A 45 25.93 -8.46 -17.19
C GLY A 45 24.56 -8.01 -16.70
N GLN A 46 24.57 -7.02 -15.83
CA GLN A 46 23.39 -6.56 -15.07
C GLN A 46 22.32 -5.87 -15.92
N ALA A 47 22.70 -5.24 -17.04
CA ALA A 47 21.81 -4.47 -17.91
C ALA A 47 20.68 -5.32 -18.56
N ASN A 48 20.86 -6.64 -18.61
CA ASN A 48 19.92 -7.57 -19.22
C ASN A 48 19.10 -8.36 -18.17
N VAL A 49 19.05 -7.89 -16.93
CA VAL A 49 18.39 -8.59 -15.82
C VAL A 49 17.16 -7.81 -15.34
N HIS A 50 16.02 -8.48 -15.33
CA HIS A 50 14.82 -8.01 -14.63
C HIS A 50 14.66 -8.81 -13.34
N VAL A 51 14.67 -8.11 -12.21
CA VAL A 51 14.51 -8.70 -10.89
C VAL A 51 13.05 -8.61 -10.43
N CYS A 52 12.44 -9.73 -10.11
CA CYS A 52 11.12 -9.79 -9.51
C CYS A 52 11.21 -10.31 -8.08
N MET A 53 10.58 -9.61 -7.16
CA MET A 53 10.51 -9.98 -5.74
C MET A 53 9.11 -9.76 -5.19
N GLU A 54 8.81 -10.51 -4.14
CA GLU A 54 7.51 -10.44 -3.46
C GLU A 54 7.54 -9.37 -2.37
N ALA A 55 6.45 -8.60 -2.25
CA ALA A 55 6.26 -7.61 -1.20
C ALA A 55 5.93 -8.28 0.14
N THR A 56 6.91 -8.97 0.75
CA THR A 56 6.76 -9.64 2.04
C THR A 56 7.30 -8.77 3.17
N GLY A 57 6.41 -8.09 3.88
CA GLY A 57 6.79 -7.13 4.92
C GLY A 57 7.74 -6.05 4.42
N VAL A 58 8.70 -5.64 5.25
CA VAL A 58 9.70 -4.59 4.93
C VAL A 58 11.04 -5.16 4.42
N TYR A 59 11.20 -6.48 4.40
CA TYR A 59 12.51 -7.10 4.20
C TYR A 59 13.05 -6.96 2.76
N HIS A 60 12.17 -6.74 1.80
CA HIS A 60 12.54 -6.53 0.40
C HIS A 60 13.01 -5.10 0.09
N GLU A 61 12.66 -4.11 0.91
CA GLU A 61 12.83 -2.69 0.60
C GLU A 61 14.31 -2.30 0.38
N SER A 62 15.20 -2.75 1.28
CA SER A 62 16.63 -2.42 1.18
C SER A 62 17.27 -3.01 -0.08
N LEU A 63 16.91 -4.24 -0.45
CA LEU A 63 17.42 -4.88 -1.67
C LEU A 63 16.84 -4.21 -2.92
N ALA A 64 15.54 -3.92 -2.93
CA ALA A 64 14.89 -3.25 -4.06
C ALA A 64 15.50 -1.87 -4.33
N LEU A 65 15.76 -1.09 -3.27
CA LEU A 65 16.43 0.21 -3.38
C LEU A 65 17.85 0.07 -3.89
N PHE A 66 18.63 -0.85 -3.33
CA PHE A 66 19.99 -1.09 -3.75
C PHE A 66 20.07 -1.47 -5.23
N LEU A 67 19.21 -2.37 -5.71
CA LEU A 67 19.17 -2.77 -7.12
C LEU A 67 18.72 -1.62 -8.03
N HIS A 68 17.75 -0.84 -7.61
CA HIS A 68 17.30 0.34 -8.34
C HIS A 68 18.39 1.41 -8.46
N GLU A 69 19.22 1.60 -7.42
CA GLU A 69 20.39 2.50 -7.43
C GLU A 69 21.53 1.99 -8.35
N GLN A 70 21.48 0.72 -8.74
CA GLN A 70 22.41 0.11 -9.73
C GLN A 70 21.81 0.03 -11.14
N ASP A 71 20.74 0.78 -11.42
CA ASP A 71 20.02 0.80 -12.71
C ASP A 71 19.52 -0.58 -13.16
N ILE A 72 19.20 -1.48 -12.20
CA ILE A 72 18.61 -2.79 -12.48
C ILE A 72 17.08 -2.65 -12.45
N ASP A 73 16.41 -3.19 -13.45
CA ASP A 73 14.96 -3.27 -13.51
C ASP A 73 14.42 -4.16 -12.40
N VAL A 74 13.61 -3.58 -11.51
CA VAL A 74 13.02 -4.26 -10.36
C VAL A 74 11.50 -4.23 -10.45
N SER A 75 10.84 -5.36 -10.20
CA SER A 75 9.40 -5.43 -9.95
C SER A 75 9.14 -5.98 -8.55
N VAL A 76 8.35 -5.26 -7.77
CA VAL A 76 7.87 -5.69 -6.46
C VAL A 76 6.39 -6.06 -6.59
N VAL A 77 6.09 -7.35 -6.45
CA VAL A 77 4.77 -7.90 -6.78
C VAL A 77 3.98 -8.31 -5.53
N ASN A 78 2.66 -8.28 -5.65
CA ASN A 78 1.78 -8.72 -4.57
C ASN A 78 1.86 -10.25 -4.42
N PRO A 79 2.12 -10.79 -3.20
CA PRO A 79 2.18 -12.21 -2.90
C PRO A 79 1.01 -13.03 -3.44
N MET A 80 -0.19 -12.47 -3.36
CA MET A 80 -1.40 -13.16 -3.81
C MET A 80 -1.45 -13.38 -5.32
N LEU A 81 -0.83 -12.49 -6.12
CA LEU A 81 -0.76 -12.69 -7.58
C LEU A 81 0.17 -13.84 -7.93
N VAL A 82 1.33 -13.91 -7.27
CA VAL A 82 2.29 -15.02 -7.44
C VAL A 82 1.65 -16.34 -6.98
N LYS A 83 0.98 -16.34 -5.84
CA LYS A 83 0.26 -17.52 -5.33
C LYS A 83 -0.76 -18.05 -6.35
N ARG A 84 -1.61 -17.17 -6.91
CA ARG A 84 -2.61 -17.57 -7.93
C ARG A 84 -1.95 -18.09 -9.20
N PHE A 85 -0.83 -17.51 -9.59
CA PHE A 85 -0.07 -17.98 -10.73
C PHE A 85 0.46 -19.40 -10.49
N VAL A 86 1.06 -19.68 -9.33
CA VAL A 86 1.54 -21.00 -8.92
C VAL A 86 0.39 -22.03 -8.85
N GLU A 87 -0.75 -21.64 -8.29
CA GLU A 87 -1.96 -22.47 -8.25
C GLU A 87 -2.44 -22.82 -9.67
N SER A 88 -2.36 -21.87 -10.61
CA SER A 88 -2.75 -22.12 -12.02
C SER A 88 -1.78 -23.05 -12.76
N GLU A 89 -0.53 -23.16 -12.32
CA GLU A 89 0.47 -24.11 -12.84
C GLU A 89 0.32 -25.52 -12.24
N GLY A 90 -0.58 -25.73 -11.25
CA GLY A 90 -0.79 -27.04 -10.60
C GLY A 90 0.36 -27.46 -9.66
N ALA A 91 1.25 -26.55 -9.27
CA ALA A 91 2.37 -26.87 -8.39
C ALA A 91 1.89 -27.21 -6.97
N ARG A 92 2.45 -28.31 -6.40
CA ARG A 92 2.03 -28.84 -5.09
C ARG A 92 3.08 -28.69 -3.98
N SER A 93 4.34 -28.39 -4.31
CA SER A 93 5.42 -28.30 -3.34
C SER A 93 5.77 -26.84 -3.02
N LYS A 94 5.91 -26.54 -1.73
CA LYS A 94 6.31 -25.23 -1.23
C LYS A 94 7.69 -25.32 -0.56
N THR A 95 8.68 -24.66 -1.15
CA THR A 95 10.03 -24.46 -0.57
C THR A 95 10.55 -23.11 -1.05
N ASP A 96 11.41 -22.44 -0.29
CA ASP A 96 12.00 -21.12 -0.66
C ASP A 96 12.60 -21.16 -2.09
N SER A 97 13.29 -22.23 -2.45
CA SER A 97 13.86 -22.42 -3.80
C SER A 97 12.78 -22.58 -4.88
N ALA A 98 11.66 -23.27 -4.58
CA ALA A 98 10.54 -23.41 -5.51
C ALA A 98 9.81 -22.09 -5.68
N ASP A 99 9.66 -21.31 -4.60
CA ASP A 99 9.02 -20.01 -4.58
C ASP A 99 9.86 -18.98 -5.37
N ALA A 100 11.20 -18.97 -5.22
CA ALA A 100 12.09 -18.15 -6.05
C ALA A 100 12.01 -18.50 -7.55
N LYS A 101 11.93 -19.79 -7.91
CA LYS A 101 11.72 -20.22 -9.29
C LYS A 101 10.34 -19.84 -9.84
N ALA A 102 9.31 -19.90 -9.01
CA ALA A 102 7.97 -19.47 -9.38
C ALA A 102 7.93 -17.97 -9.66
N LEU A 103 8.59 -17.14 -8.83
CA LEU A 103 8.74 -15.71 -9.07
C LEU A 103 9.47 -15.40 -10.39
N ALA A 104 10.52 -16.16 -10.73
CA ALA A 104 11.23 -16.01 -11.99
C ALA A 104 10.31 -16.31 -13.19
N ARG A 105 9.52 -17.42 -13.15
CA ARG A 105 8.55 -17.73 -14.20
C ARG A 105 7.42 -16.72 -14.27
N TYR A 106 6.95 -16.26 -13.12
CA TYR A 106 5.93 -15.21 -13.06
C TYR A 106 6.41 -13.96 -13.78
N ALA A 107 7.62 -13.49 -13.47
CA ALA A 107 8.22 -12.32 -14.13
C ALA A 107 8.36 -12.50 -15.64
N ASP A 108 8.87 -13.64 -16.09
CA ASP A 108 9.06 -13.97 -17.50
C ASP A 108 7.74 -13.95 -18.29
N ARG A 109 6.69 -14.56 -17.74
CA ARG A 109 5.38 -14.68 -18.43
C ARG A 109 4.49 -13.45 -18.33
N THR A 110 4.54 -12.73 -17.21
CA THR A 110 3.59 -11.62 -16.95
C THR A 110 4.18 -10.25 -17.18
N GLN A 111 5.51 -10.14 -17.25
CA GLN A 111 6.23 -8.87 -17.41
C GLN A 111 5.66 -7.78 -16.48
N PRO A 112 5.74 -7.99 -15.15
CA PRO A 112 5.12 -7.11 -14.19
C PRO A 112 5.71 -5.70 -14.27
N GLU A 113 4.92 -4.69 -13.92
CA GLU A 113 5.36 -3.30 -13.94
C GLU A 113 6.61 -3.08 -13.09
N LEU A 114 7.51 -2.23 -13.60
CA LEU A 114 8.71 -1.84 -12.88
C LEU A 114 8.33 -1.03 -11.63
N TRP A 115 9.00 -1.36 -10.54
CA TRP A 115 8.82 -0.70 -9.27
C TRP A 115 9.45 0.69 -9.29
N GLN A 116 8.69 1.68 -8.89
CA GLN A 116 9.16 3.05 -8.71
C GLN A 116 9.56 3.27 -7.26
N ALA A 117 10.83 3.54 -7.03
CA ALA A 117 11.34 3.83 -5.70
C ALA A 117 10.68 5.08 -5.11
N PRO A 118 10.05 5.00 -3.92
CA PRO A 118 9.56 6.19 -3.25
C PRO A 118 10.74 7.10 -2.87
N SER A 119 10.52 8.43 -2.92
CA SER A 119 11.54 9.38 -2.46
C SER A 119 11.92 9.14 -1.00
N PRO A 120 13.12 9.56 -0.55
CA PRO A 120 13.51 9.44 0.85
C PRO A 120 12.48 10.05 1.83
N ALA A 121 11.89 11.20 1.46
CA ALA A 121 10.86 11.85 2.26
C ALA A 121 9.57 11.01 2.36
N VAL A 122 9.13 10.41 1.25
CA VAL A 122 7.96 9.51 1.24
C VAL A 122 8.23 8.25 2.07
N ARG A 123 9.42 7.65 1.97
CA ARG A 123 9.80 6.48 2.81
C ARG A 123 9.81 6.82 4.30
N LYS A 124 10.40 7.97 4.67
CA LYS A 124 10.36 8.47 6.05
C LYS A 124 8.92 8.68 6.52
N LEU A 125 8.08 9.29 5.70
CA LEU A 125 6.66 9.49 6.00
C LEU A 125 5.92 8.16 6.19
N GLN A 126 6.17 7.16 5.34
CA GLN A 126 5.58 5.81 5.46
C GLN A 126 5.95 5.16 6.80
N ALA A 127 7.23 5.21 7.18
CA ALA A 127 7.71 4.67 8.44
C ALA A 127 7.06 5.37 9.65
N LEU A 128 6.97 6.71 9.62
CA LEU A 128 6.35 7.49 10.70
C LEU A 128 4.83 7.23 10.80
N VAL A 129 4.12 7.16 9.68
CA VAL A 129 2.69 6.82 9.65
C VAL A 129 2.45 5.42 10.18
N GLY A 130 3.25 4.43 9.78
CA GLY A 130 3.17 3.07 10.32
C GLY A 130 3.44 3.04 11.83
N ARG A 131 4.45 3.79 12.31
CA ARG A 131 4.73 3.90 13.74
C ARG A 131 3.58 4.53 14.52
N LEU A 132 2.97 5.58 13.97
CA LEU A 132 1.82 6.25 14.56
C LEU A 132 0.62 5.28 14.74
N GLU A 133 0.33 4.47 13.74
CA GLU A 133 -0.76 3.48 13.83
C GLU A 133 -0.44 2.39 14.88
N THR A 134 0.82 1.94 14.96
CA THR A 134 1.25 0.99 16.00
C THR A 134 1.06 1.57 17.40
N LEU A 135 1.49 2.83 17.63
CA LEU A 135 1.35 3.49 18.93
C LEU A 135 -0.12 3.69 19.32
N LYS A 136 -0.98 4.07 18.38
CA LYS A 136 -2.43 4.17 18.61
C LYS A 136 -3.04 2.81 18.99
N GLY A 137 -2.62 1.74 18.32
CA GLY A 137 -3.08 0.39 18.65
C GLY A 137 -2.67 -0.04 20.07
N MET A 138 -1.41 0.24 20.46
CA MET A 138 -0.92 -0.01 21.82
C MET A 138 -1.73 0.79 22.85
N ARG A 139 -1.94 2.08 22.60
CA ARG A 139 -2.72 2.95 23.48
C ARG A 139 -4.15 2.45 23.66
N GLN A 140 -4.82 2.06 22.58
CA GLN A 140 -6.17 1.51 22.65
C GLN A 140 -6.21 0.19 23.44
N ALA A 141 -5.19 -0.64 23.32
CA ALA A 141 -5.09 -1.89 24.10
C ALA A 141 -4.95 -1.60 25.61
N GLU A 142 -4.19 -0.56 25.98
CA GLU A 142 -4.09 -0.16 27.41
C GLU A 142 -5.36 0.51 27.91
N ASP A 143 -6.08 1.32 27.10
CA ASP A 143 -7.39 1.84 27.46
C ASP A 143 -8.40 0.70 27.76
N ASN A 144 -8.45 -0.30 26.89
CA ASN A 144 -9.35 -1.45 27.10
C ASN A 144 -8.99 -2.24 28.38
N ARG A 145 -7.68 -2.33 28.71
CA ARG A 145 -7.24 -2.94 29.96
C ARG A 145 -7.66 -2.10 31.17
N LEU A 146 -7.54 -0.78 31.05
CA LEU A 146 -7.88 0.15 32.14
C LEU A 146 -9.37 0.10 32.49
N GLU A 147 -10.27 -0.13 31.53
CA GLU A 147 -11.72 -0.24 31.75
C GLU A 147 -12.08 -1.35 32.76
N VAL A 148 -11.35 -2.48 32.72
CA VAL A 148 -11.62 -3.66 33.56
C VAL A 148 -10.56 -3.88 34.65
N ALA A 149 -9.62 -2.94 34.83
CA ALA A 149 -8.47 -3.11 35.69
C ALA A 149 -8.83 -3.06 37.17
N HIS A 150 -8.23 -3.97 37.98
CA HIS A 150 -8.23 -3.85 39.43
C HIS A 150 -7.47 -2.59 39.88
N GLU A 151 -7.92 -1.97 40.97
CA GLU A 151 -7.38 -0.69 41.46
C GLU A 151 -5.86 -0.72 41.66
N ALA A 152 -5.31 -1.83 42.13
CA ALA A 152 -3.88 -2.01 42.39
C ALA A 152 -2.98 -1.82 41.15
N VAL A 153 -3.48 -1.94 39.93
CA VAL A 153 -2.71 -1.81 38.68
C VAL A 153 -3.06 -0.59 37.85
N ARG A 154 -4.09 0.16 38.24
CA ARG A 154 -4.58 1.33 37.46
C ARG A 154 -3.53 2.41 37.28
N SER A 155 -2.75 2.74 38.33
CA SER A 155 -1.70 3.75 38.25
C SER A 155 -0.64 3.41 37.21
N SER A 156 -0.20 2.15 37.14
CA SER A 156 0.76 1.67 36.15
C SER A 156 0.20 1.76 34.73
N LEU A 157 -1.08 1.41 34.51
CA LEU A 157 -1.73 1.53 33.19
C LEU A 157 -1.83 2.99 32.75
N LEU A 158 -2.21 3.89 33.63
CA LEU A 158 -2.29 5.34 33.36
C LEU A 158 -0.93 5.94 33.00
N GLU A 159 0.15 5.49 33.66
CA GLU A 159 1.49 5.91 33.32
C GLU A 159 1.91 5.48 31.90
N ILE A 160 1.65 4.22 31.53
CA ILE A 160 1.92 3.72 30.18
C ILE A 160 1.10 4.49 29.13
N ILE A 161 -0.18 4.72 29.39
CA ILE A 161 -1.05 5.51 28.50
C ILE A 161 -0.48 6.92 28.30
N SER A 162 -0.03 7.57 29.37
CA SER A 162 0.58 8.91 29.29
C SER A 162 1.86 8.91 28.44
N GLN A 163 2.73 7.91 28.60
CA GLN A 163 3.95 7.75 27.78
C GLN A 163 3.61 7.51 26.30
N LEU A 164 2.58 6.70 26.02
CA LEU A 164 2.10 6.46 24.65
C LEU A 164 1.51 7.73 24.02
N ASP A 165 0.75 8.53 24.79
CA ASP A 165 0.21 9.80 24.32
C ASP A 165 1.33 10.79 23.96
N ALA A 166 2.38 10.91 24.80
CA ALA A 166 3.56 11.73 24.50
C ALA A 166 4.28 11.27 23.23
N SER A 167 4.49 9.95 23.08
CA SER A 167 5.13 9.37 21.88
C SER A 167 4.28 9.58 20.61
N ILE A 168 2.96 9.52 20.71
CA ILE A 168 2.02 9.80 19.61
C ILE A 168 2.17 11.25 19.14
N GLU A 169 2.23 12.21 20.06
CA GLU A 169 2.39 13.63 19.69
C GLU A 169 3.77 13.92 19.10
N GLU A 170 4.83 13.30 19.59
CA GLU A 170 6.15 13.40 18.99
C GLU A 170 6.17 12.91 17.55
N VAL A 171 5.65 11.71 17.28
CA VAL A 171 5.57 11.16 15.92
C VAL A 171 4.69 12.03 15.01
N ARG A 172 3.60 12.60 15.51
CA ARG A 172 2.78 13.57 14.77
C ARG A 172 3.56 14.82 14.39
N ALA A 173 4.38 15.34 15.31
CA ALA A 173 5.28 16.47 15.03
C ALA A 173 6.29 16.13 13.93
N GLN A 174 6.91 14.95 13.99
CA GLN A 174 7.86 14.48 12.98
C GLN A 174 7.17 14.30 11.61
N ILE A 175 5.94 13.82 11.56
CA ILE A 175 5.14 13.71 10.32
C ILE A 175 4.92 15.10 9.72
N ARG A 176 4.46 16.08 10.53
CA ARG A 176 4.24 17.46 10.07
C ARG A 176 5.51 18.07 9.51
N GLN A 177 6.64 17.91 10.24
CA GLN A 177 7.94 18.40 9.81
C GLN A 177 8.37 17.75 8.50
N THR A 178 8.29 16.42 8.38
CA THR A 178 8.67 15.69 7.15
C THR A 178 7.88 16.18 5.93
N ILE A 179 6.59 16.47 6.09
CA ILE A 179 5.76 17.00 5.00
C ILE A 179 6.14 18.46 4.68
N ASN A 180 6.46 19.28 5.69
CA ASN A 180 6.78 20.69 5.47
C ASN A 180 8.17 20.91 4.86
N ASP A 181 9.12 20.02 5.15
CA ASP A 181 10.50 20.08 4.67
C ASP A 181 10.64 19.61 3.22
N ASP A 182 9.69 18.83 2.70
CA ASP A 182 9.67 18.35 1.31
C ASP A 182 8.65 19.14 0.48
N LEU A 183 9.13 19.85 -0.55
CA LEU A 183 8.30 20.73 -1.38
C LEU A 183 7.18 19.99 -2.12
N ASP A 184 7.43 18.76 -2.58
CA ASP A 184 6.44 17.94 -3.29
C ASP A 184 5.34 17.45 -2.32
N LEU A 185 5.73 16.95 -1.14
CA LEU A 185 4.76 16.55 -0.11
C LEU A 185 3.93 17.72 0.38
N LYS A 186 4.56 18.89 0.61
CA LYS A 186 3.89 20.12 1.04
C LYS A 186 2.88 20.62 -0.01
N SER A 187 3.26 20.63 -1.29
CA SER A 187 2.36 21.01 -2.38
C SER A 187 1.16 20.07 -2.46
N ARG A 188 1.40 18.75 -2.43
CA ARG A 188 0.33 17.74 -2.47
C ARG A 188 -0.56 17.77 -1.22
N ARG A 189 -0.01 18.07 -0.04
CA ARG A 189 -0.81 18.35 1.15
C ARG A 189 -1.77 19.48 0.91
N GLY A 190 -1.30 20.64 0.43
CA GLY A 190 -2.15 21.81 0.15
C GLY A 190 -3.28 21.49 -0.83
N LEU A 191 -3.02 20.66 -1.85
CA LEU A 191 -4.05 20.21 -2.78
C LEU A 191 -5.11 19.34 -2.08
N LEU A 192 -4.71 18.38 -1.23
CA LEU A 192 -5.63 17.50 -0.51
C LEU A 192 -6.46 18.25 0.54
N GLU A 193 -5.92 19.29 1.17
CA GLU A 193 -6.61 20.15 2.13
C GLU A 193 -7.81 20.89 1.50
N THR A 194 -7.81 21.09 0.19
CA THR A 194 -8.95 21.69 -0.51
C THR A 194 -10.17 20.78 -0.60
N ILE A 195 -10.04 19.48 -0.29
CA ILE A 195 -11.12 18.50 -0.41
C ILE A 195 -11.89 18.43 0.93
N PRO A 196 -13.17 18.90 0.99
CA PRO A 196 -13.94 18.81 2.22
C PRO A 196 -14.10 17.35 2.68
N GLY A 197 -13.74 17.10 3.94
CA GLY A 197 -13.74 15.78 4.55
C GLY A 197 -12.35 15.16 4.71
N LEU A 198 -11.31 15.70 4.06
CA LEU A 198 -9.93 15.35 4.33
C LEU A 198 -9.30 16.36 5.31
N GLY A 199 -8.56 15.87 6.28
CA GLY A 199 -7.91 16.70 7.30
C GLY A 199 -6.56 16.14 7.74
N ASP A 200 -5.92 16.83 8.68
CA ASP A 200 -4.55 16.57 9.18
C ASP A 200 -4.28 15.14 9.64
N LYS A 201 -5.31 14.39 10.06
CA LYS A 201 -5.15 12.99 10.47
C LYS A 201 -5.11 12.03 9.29
N THR A 202 -5.71 12.38 8.15
CA THR A 202 -5.88 11.50 6.99
C THR A 202 -4.91 11.83 5.87
N ILE A 203 -4.63 13.11 5.64
CA ILE A 203 -3.77 13.56 4.54
C ILE A 203 -2.38 12.90 4.60
N PRO A 204 -1.68 12.82 5.75
CA PRO A 204 -0.39 12.13 5.84
C PRO A 204 -0.47 10.66 5.39
N GLN A 205 -1.54 9.96 5.76
CA GLN A 205 -1.76 8.57 5.34
C GLN A 205 -1.97 8.44 3.83
N LEU A 206 -2.74 9.37 3.22
CA LEU A 206 -2.92 9.41 1.77
C LEU A 206 -1.60 9.69 1.06
N LEU A 207 -0.81 10.65 1.53
CA LEU A 207 0.52 10.97 0.97
C LEU A 207 1.49 9.78 1.07
N ALA A 208 1.48 9.09 2.20
CA ALA A 208 2.32 7.92 2.43
C ALA A 208 1.93 6.73 1.54
N TYR A 209 0.64 6.41 1.42
CA TYR A 209 0.17 5.17 0.79
C TYR A 209 -0.15 5.32 -0.70
N ILE A 210 -0.59 6.49 -1.15
CA ILE A 210 -0.77 6.75 -2.57
C ILE A 210 0.59 7.05 -3.22
N GLY A 211 1.47 7.76 -2.52
CA GLY A 211 2.72 8.26 -3.09
C GLY A 211 2.44 9.23 -4.25
N ARG A 212 3.12 9.05 -5.38
CA ARG A 212 2.85 9.81 -6.60
C ARG A 212 1.67 9.20 -7.36
N PRO A 213 0.68 10.01 -7.81
CA PRO A 213 -0.49 9.50 -8.53
C PRO A 213 -0.13 8.85 -9.86
N GLU A 214 0.99 9.22 -10.50
CA GLU A 214 1.51 8.66 -11.75
C GLU A 214 1.87 7.17 -11.63
N ARG A 215 2.15 6.70 -10.42
CA ARG A 215 2.34 5.28 -10.10
C ARG A 215 1.15 4.41 -10.51
N PHE A 216 -0.04 4.99 -10.61
CA PHE A 216 -1.24 4.27 -10.98
C PHE A 216 -1.67 4.62 -12.40
N LYS A 217 -1.77 3.64 -13.29
CA LYS A 217 -2.24 3.82 -14.68
C LYS A 217 -3.61 4.49 -14.76
N SER A 218 -4.46 4.30 -13.76
CA SER A 218 -5.80 4.85 -13.71
C SER A 218 -6.34 4.96 -12.29
N VAL A 219 -7.39 5.76 -12.10
CA VAL A 219 -8.14 5.79 -10.84
C VAL A 219 -8.67 4.38 -10.45
N LYS A 220 -9.04 3.55 -11.43
CA LYS A 220 -9.48 2.17 -11.18
C LYS A 220 -8.37 1.32 -10.57
N ALA A 221 -7.12 1.52 -11.00
CA ALA A 221 -5.96 0.82 -10.44
C ALA A 221 -5.71 1.22 -8.97
N LEU A 222 -5.81 2.52 -8.63
CA LEU A 222 -5.71 2.98 -7.25
C LEU A 222 -6.87 2.43 -6.38
N ILE A 223 -8.09 2.43 -6.88
CA ILE A 223 -9.26 1.89 -6.17
C ILE A 223 -9.08 0.38 -5.90
N ALA A 224 -8.58 -0.36 -6.89
CA ALA A 224 -8.25 -1.78 -6.72
C ALA A 224 -7.10 -1.98 -5.71
N HIS A 225 -6.05 -1.15 -5.77
CA HIS A 225 -4.96 -1.14 -4.79
C HIS A 225 -5.47 -0.89 -3.36
N ALA A 226 -6.39 0.03 -3.17
CA ALA A 226 -7.03 0.27 -1.87
C ALA A 226 -8.00 -0.86 -1.45
N GLY A 227 -8.33 -1.80 -2.35
CA GLY A 227 -9.32 -2.85 -2.12
C GLY A 227 -10.76 -2.33 -2.00
N LEU A 228 -11.03 -1.16 -2.59
CA LEU A 228 -12.37 -0.55 -2.61
C LEU A 228 -13.18 -0.89 -3.86
N ALA A 229 -12.60 -1.66 -4.80
CA ALA A 229 -13.33 -2.18 -5.94
C ALA A 229 -14.36 -3.23 -5.47
N PRO A 230 -15.62 -3.16 -5.90
CA PRO A 230 -16.62 -4.15 -5.53
C PRO A 230 -16.27 -5.50 -6.17
N MET A 231 -16.34 -6.57 -5.37
CA MET A 231 -16.23 -7.93 -5.88
C MET A 231 -17.59 -8.36 -6.46
N ILE A 232 -17.64 -8.55 -7.76
CA ILE A 232 -18.80 -9.12 -8.46
C ILE A 232 -18.47 -10.58 -8.77
N GLN A 233 -19.23 -11.50 -8.18
CA GLN A 233 -19.19 -12.92 -8.54
C GLN A 233 -20.51 -13.26 -9.26
N GLN A 234 -20.44 -13.37 -10.57
CA GLN A 234 -21.56 -13.84 -11.40
C GLN A 234 -21.14 -15.15 -12.07
N SER A 235 -21.90 -16.18 -11.87
CA SER A 235 -21.73 -17.46 -12.55
C SER A 235 -23.12 -17.99 -12.93
N GLY A 236 -23.43 -17.98 -14.21
CA GLY A 236 -24.71 -18.39 -14.74
C GLY A 236 -25.90 -17.60 -14.16
N SER A 237 -27.07 -18.17 -14.21
CA SER A 237 -28.34 -17.58 -13.73
C SER A 237 -28.49 -17.68 -12.18
N SER A 238 -27.72 -18.54 -11.51
CA SER A 238 -27.94 -18.91 -10.11
C SER A 238 -27.02 -18.19 -9.09
N LEU A 239 -25.91 -17.58 -9.52
CA LEU A 239 -24.94 -16.91 -8.64
C LEU A 239 -24.78 -15.44 -9.02
N ASN A 240 -25.52 -14.57 -8.30
CA ASN A 240 -25.35 -13.13 -8.39
C ASN A 240 -25.04 -12.59 -6.97
N LYS A 241 -23.85 -12.91 -6.43
CA LYS A 241 -23.43 -12.46 -5.12
C LYS A 241 -22.47 -11.28 -5.26
N LYS A 242 -22.92 -10.09 -4.85
CA LYS A 242 -22.04 -8.96 -4.58
C LYS A 242 -21.35 -9.22 -3.23
N ARG A 243 -20.06 -9.56 -3.26
CA ARG A 243 -19.23 -9.62 -2.07
C ARG A 243 -18.69 -8.23 -1.78
N GLY A 244 -18.42 -7.93 -0.50
CA GLY A 244 -17.91 -6.64 -0.03
C GLY A 244 -16.56 -6.22 -0.64
N THR A 245 -15.75 -5.50 0.11
CA THR A 245 -14.40 -5.05 -0.32
C THR A 245 -13.45 -6.23 -0.53
N HIS A 246 -12.52 -6.07 -1.49
CA HIS A 246 -11.56 -7.12 -1.81
C HIS A 246 -10.49 -7.25 -0.72
N PRO A 247 -10.21 -8.45 -0.16
CA PRO A 247 -9.23 -8.63 0.91
C PRO A 247 -7.78 -8.30 0.50
N MET A 248 -7.46 -8.36 -0.78
CA MET A 248 -6.12 -8.08 -1.32
C MET A 248 -5.72 -6.60 -1.34
N GLY A 249 -6.59 -5.68 -0.92
CA GLY A 249 -6.28 -4.26 -0.97
C GLY A 249 -5.49 -3.77 0.24
N HIS A 250 -4.90 -2.58 0.11
CA HIS A 250 -4.12 -1.93 1.18
C HIS A 250 -5.04 -1.55 2.35
N GLU A 251 -4.99 -2.33 3.43
CA GLU A 251 -5.91 -2.23 4.57
C GLU A 251 -5.81 -0.88 5.28
N ALA A 252 -4.59 -0.41 5.56
CA ALA A 252 -4.39 0.87 6.24
C ALA A 252 -4.98 2.04 5.46
N LEU A 253 -4.90 2.03 4.12
CA LEU A 253 -5.52 3.05 3.27
C LEU A 253 -7.06 3.00 3.34
N ARG A 254 -7.66 1.81 3.42
CA ARG A 254 -9.12 1.68 3.64
C ARG A 254 -9.54 2.22 4.99
N HIS A 255 -8.82 1.87 6.06
CA HIS A 255 -9.11 2.36 7.41
C HIS A 255 -8.99 3.89 7.48
N ALA A 256 -7.97 4.46 6.85
CA ALA A 256 -7.75 5.90 6.77
C ALA A 256 -8.92 6.67 6.15
N LEU A 257 -9.66 6.05 5.24
CA LEU A 257 -10.75 6.70 4.49
C LEU A 257 -12.14 6.59 5.15
N TYR A 258 -12.32 5.72 6.14
CA TYR A 258 -13.64 5.41 6.69
C TYR A 258 -14.31 6.64 7.32
N PHE A 259 -13.72 7.23 8.33
CA PHE A 259 -14.25 8.43 8.98
C PHE A 259 -14.26 9.65 8.05
N PRO A 260 -13.21 9.95 7.27
CA PRO A 260 -13.24 11.00 6.26
C PRO A 260 -14.39 10.89 5.29
N ALA A 261 -14.75 9.69 4.85
CA ALA A 261 -15.89 9.49 3.96
C ALA A 261 -17.23 9.85 4.62
N MET A 262 -17.40 9.58 5.93
CA MET A 262 -18.57 10.00 6.69
C MET A 262 -18.64 11.52 6.83
N VAL A 263 -17.51 12.17 7.14
CA VAL A 263 -17.41 13.64 7.22
C VAL A 263 -17.68 14.27 5.85
N ALA A 264 -17.08 13.72 4.78
CA ALA A 264 -17.32 14.18 3.43
C ALA A 264 -18.78 14.01 3.00
N GLY A 265 -19.47 12.96 3.48
CA GLY A 265 -20.91 12.78 3.27
C GLY A 265 -21.76 13.92 3.80
N LYS A 266 -21.24 14.70 4.76
CA LYS A 266 -21.92 15.87 5.34
C LYS A 266 -21.46 17.19 4.71
N TYR A 267 -20.15 17.33 4.42
CA TYR A 267 -19.54 18.62 4.08
C TYR A 267 -19.05 18.75 2.63
N ASN A 268 -18.87 17.62 1.93
CA ASN A 268 -18.46 17.67 0.52
C ASN A 268 -19.69 17.62 -0.40
N PRO A 269 -19.97 18.64 -1.20
CA PRO A 269 -21.22 18.73 -1.96
C PRO A 269 -21.43 17.55 -2.92
N MET A 270 -20.34 17.00 -3.48
CA MET A 270 -20.41 15.87 -4.40
C MET A 270 -20.71 14.57 -3.69
N ILE A 271 -20.07 14.35 -2.54
CA ILE A 271 -20.22 13.12 -1.76
C ILE A 271 -21.57 13.17 -1.04
N ALA A 272 -22.02 14.33 -0.55
CA ALA A 272 -23.33 14.52 0.05
C ALA A 272 -24.46 14.13 -0.90
N ARG A 273 -24.43 14.63 -2.16
CA ARG A 273 -25.41 14.24 -3.20
C ARG A 273 -25.36 12.73 -3.50
N PHE A 274 -24.16 12.18 -3.58
CA PHE A 274 -23.98 10.73 -3.81
C PHE A 274 -24.50 9.90 -2.64
N TRP A 275 -24.24 10.31 -1.41
CA TRP A 275 -24.74 9.71 -0.18
C TRP A 275 -26.27 9.69 -0.16
N GLN A 276 -26.89 10.85 -0.39
CA GLN A 276 -28.34 10.99 -0.40
C GLN A 276 -28.99 10.09 -1.44
N ARG A 277 -28.48 10.06 -2.66
CA ARG A 277 -28.95 9.15 -3.72
C ARG A 277 -28.92 7.68 -3.32
N LEU A 278 -27.83 7.23 -2.67
CA LEU A 278 -27.72 5.85 -2.19
C LEU A 278 -28.67 5.55 -1.04
N LYS A 279 -28.95 6.53 -0.18
CA LYS A 279 -29.93 6.43 0.91
C LYS A 279 -31.35 6.28 0.35
N GLU A 280 -31.72 7.05 -0.66
CA GLU A 280 -33.00 6.96 -1.38
C GLU A 280 -33.18 5.60 -2.07
N GLN A 281 -32.09 4.98 -2.49
CA GLN A 281 -32.09 3.60 -3.01
C GLN A 281 -32.11 2.53 -1.91
N ASN A 282 -32.36 2.89 -0.66
CA ASN A 282 -32.39 2.00 0.52
C ASN A 282 -31.12 1.15 0.68
N LYS A 283 -29.93 1.69 0.34
CA LYS A 283 -28.67 0.96 0.54
C LYS A 283 -28.30 0.94 2.03
N PRO A 284 -27.76 -0.19 2.55
CA PRO A 284 -27.29 -0.26 3.95
C PRO A 284 -26.21 0.78 4.24
N GLY A 285 -26.21 1.37 5.44
CA GLY A 285 -25.30 2.46 5.82
C GLY A 285 -23.82 2.14 5.60
N LYS A 286 -23.35 0.93 5.95
CA LYS A 286 -21.96 0.50 5.68
C LYS A 286 -21.63 0.47 4.17
N VAL A 287 -22.59 0.10 3.33
CA VAL A 287 -22.41 0.09 1.86
C VAL A 287 -22.28 1.52 1.34
N ILE A 288 -23.09 2.46 1.88
CA ILE A 288 -23.01 3.89 1.53
C ILE A 288 -21.62 4.44 1.90
N VAL A 289 -21.14 4.19 3.12
CA VAL A 289 -19.82 4.65 3.56
C VAL A 289 -18.72 4.13 2.64
N VAL A 290 -18.69 2.84 2.34
CA VAL A 290 -17.67 2.25 1.43
C VAL A 290 -17.74 2.84 0.03
N ALA A 291 -18.93 3.09 -0.52
CA ALA A 291 -19.10 3.75 -1.80
C ALA A 291 -18.59 5.21 -1.76
N CYS A 292 -18.77 5.91 -0.63
CA CYS A 292 -18.23 7.25 -0.43
C CYS A 292 -16.71 7.25 -0.25
N MET A 293 -16.12 6.24 0.41
CA MET A 293 -14.66 6.04 0.47
C MET A 293 -14.06 5.91 -0.94
N HIS A 294 -14.68 5.08 -1.78
CA HIS A 294 -14.30 4.95 -3.20
C HIS A 294 -14.34 6.30 -3.91
N LYS A 295 -15.44 7.05 -3.77
CA LYS A 295 -15.61 8.36 -4.42
C LYS A 295 -14.61 9.39 -3.90
N LEU A 296 -14.36 9.43 -2.58
CA LEU A 296 -13.41 10.34 -1.95
C LEU A 296 -11.97 10.06 -2.42
N LEU A 297 -11.60 8.79 -2.51
CA LEU A 297 -10.28 8.39 -3.03
C LEU A 297 -10.12 8.76 -4.51
N ALA A 298 -11.18 8.59 -5.32
CA ALA A 298 -11.17 9.00 -6.71
C ALA A 298 -11.01 10.52 -6.88
N ILE A 299 -11.66 11.32 -6.02
CA ILE A 299 -11.50 12.78 -5.99
C ILE A 299 -10.06 13.15 -5.61
N ALA A 300 -9.52 12.55 -4.54
CA ALA A 300 -8.14 12.79 -4.11
C ALA A 300 -7.13 12.47 -5.22
N TYR A 301 -7.31 11.35 -5.93
CA TYR A 301 -6.48 11.01 -7.08
C TYR A 301 -6.58 12.05 -8.20
N GLY A 302 -7.79 12.48 -8.54
CA GLY A 302 -8.02 13.49 -9.58
C GLY A 302 -7.37 14.83 -9.26
N VAL A 303 -7.47 15.28 -8.01
CA VAL A 303 -6.84 16.52 -7.50
C VAL A 303 -5.32 16.40 -7.57
N LEU A 304 -4.74 15.32 -7.05
CA LEU A 304 -3.29 15.08 -7.09
C LEU A 304 -2.76 14.99 -8.53
N LYS A 305 -3.46 14.27 -9.41
CA LYS A 305 -3.04 14.08 -10.81
C LYS A 305 -3.15 15.35 -11.66
N SER A 306 -4.16 16.15 -11.40
CA SER A 306 -4.35 17.43 -12.14
C SER A 306 -3.47 18.57 -11.62
N GLY A 307 -2.94 18.45 -10.39
CA GLY A 307 -2.24 19.55 -9.72
C GLY A 307 -3.13 20.76 -9.43
N LYS A 308 -4.46 20.61 -9.47
CA LYS A 308 -5.42 21.71 -9.28
C LYS A 308 -6.26 21.46 -8.03
N PRO A 309 -6.61 22.53 -7.26
CA PRO A 309 -7.50 22.43 -6.12
C PRO A 309 -8.83 21.74 -6.46
N PHE A 310 -9.46 21.18 -5.43
CA PHE A 310 -10.79 20.59 -5.58
C PHE A 310 -11.81 21.65 -6.04
N ASP A 311 -12.54 21.30 -7.11
CA ASP A 311 -13.61 22.11 -7.65
C ASP A 311 -14.87 21.24 -7.80
N PRO A 312 -15.93 21.49 -7.01
CA PRO A 312 -17.17 20.73 -7.09
C PRO A 312 -17.87 20.85 -8.45
N ALA A 313 -17.63 21.94 -9.22
CA ALA A 313 -18.25 22.15 -10.52
C ALA A 313 -17.62 21.28 -11.63
N ARG A 314 -16.30 21.04 -11.55
CA ARG A 314 -15.57 20.26 -12.56
C ARG A 314 -15.97 18.78 -12.64
N SER A 315 -16.41 18.19 -11.55
CA SER A 315 -16.72 16.78 -11.51
C SER A 315 -18.17 16.44 -11.88
N LEU A 316 -18.96 17.42 -12.23
CA LEU A 316 -20.27 17.24 -12.86
C LEU A 316 -20.14 16.96 -14.38
N ALA A 317 -18.93 17.12 -14.94
CA ALA A 317 -18.63 16.97 -16.36
C ALA A 317 -18.00 15.62 -16.74
N THR A 318 -17.94 14.62 -15.86
CA THR A 318 -17.44 13.29 -16.24
C THR A 318 -18.61 12.47 -16.80
N PRO A 319 -18.56 12.05 -18.07
CA PRO A 319 -19.57 11.14 -18.62
C PRO A 319 -19.55 9.81 -17.86
N THR A 320 -20.70 9.23 -17.74
CA THR A 320 -21.11 7.92 -17.24
C THR A 320 -20.17 6.77 -17.61
#